data_825af8c15c9429ea4f3c4187d7b8a876
#
_entry.id   825af8c15c9429ea4f3c4187d7b8a876
#
_cell.length_a   1.000
_cell.length_b   1.000
_cell.length_c   1.000
_cell.angle_alpha   90.00
_cell.angle_beta   90.00
_cell.angle_gamma   90.00
#
_symmetry.space_group_name_H-M   'P 1'
#
loop_
_entity.id
_entity.type
_entity.pdbx_description
1 polymer ?
#
loop_
_entity_poly.entity_id
_entity_poly.type
_entity_poly.pdbx_seq_one_letter_code
_entity_poly.pdbx_strand_id
1 'polypeptide(L)'
;MGGIVVIYFDEAGNSGCLTKSGKVSYRGDDQPLYALAAVMPGYEDSDLFNHYREFKARWSPEEGEIKGSDLLTRRNNDALEDFIERFVGKCPVWLCVYSKDFYLATALMQSALGPDAKSVFPFEYYSEASDLALFGREVIDAYAEYSNNPTEEASEKLVRNLLDGGIIRKAGLFWTYLEQVASAGSLSTAFDRGIASGGYEKPAYQNLVNLSAFGELMLAIKLDGSLNNGEIKVVHDHIIEFEEEYIAAFRAVGVNIQLKFGDSSSDLGIQLADNMASIVFGAAKRVLKASKDRRQWATDNDWAFRLWSRLFLGIGPSRFKLVVPLQEQAFFYTIAEMYRDTFPEKLRNGFVFNGLYKEWLRFVCDTQLDLVAEYDAEATSSLLMR
;
A
#
# COMPACT_ATOMS: atom_id res chain seq x y z
N MET A 1 -9.72 -33.81 -4.65
CA MET A 1 -9.83 -33.26 -3.28
C MET A 1 -9.07 -31.95 -3.28
N GLY A 2 -9.73 -30.83 -3.06
CA GLY A 2 -9.05 -29.54 -2.94
C GLY A 2 -8.24 -29.52 -1.65
N GLY A 3 -6.93 -29.29 -1.73
CA GLY A 3 -6.08 -29.13 -0.56
C GLY A 3 -6.36 -27.78 0.14
N ILE A 4 -5.93 -27.65 1.39
CA ILE A 4 -6.01 -26.38 2.15
C ILE A 4 -4.85 -25.49 1.69
N VAL A 5 -5.15 -24.28 1.22
CA VAL A 5 -4.14 -23.23 0.95
C VAL A 5 -3.94 -22.44 2.23
N VAL A 6 -2.69 -22.26 2.66
CA VAL A 6 -2.37 -21.43 3.82
C VAL A 6 -1.65 -20.19 3.31
N ILE A 7 -2.08 -19.02 3.74
CA ILE A 7 -1.47 -17.72 3.42
C ILE A 7 -1.10 -17.03 4.72
N TYR A 8 0.15 -16.59 4.83
CA TYR A 8 0.68 -15.89 5.99
C TYR A 8 0.79 -14.40 5.68
N PHE A 9 0.29 -13.57 6.56
CA PHE A 9 0.32 -12.13 6.45
C PHE A 9 1.10 -11.50 7.59
N ASP A 10 1.88 -10.50 7.26
CA ASP A 10 2.45 -9.58 8.24
C ASP A 10 2.73 -8.21 7.62
N GLU A 11 2.92 -7.21 8.46
CA GLU A 11 2.98 -5.81 8.08
C GLU A 11 4.23 -5.08 8.57
N ALA A 12 4.57 -3.98 7.92
CA ALA A 12 5.62 -3.07 8.34
C ALA A 12 5.17 -1.61 8.20
N GLY A 13 5.57 -0.79 9.17
CA GLY A 13 5.08 0.57 9.29
C GLY A 13 3.78 0.61 10.10
N ASN A 14 3.68 1.48 11.08
CA ASN A 14 2.54 1.57 12.01
C ASN A 14 1.19 1.48 11.29
N SER A 15 0.42 0.43 11.58
CA SER A 15 -0.85 0.06 10.96
C SER A 15 -2.07 0.64 11.65
N GLY A 16 -1.88 1.37 12.73
CA GLY A 16 -2.97 1.97 13.47
C GLY A 16 -3.80 2.97 12.67
N CYS A 17 -4.88 3.45 13.26
CA CYS A 17 -5.72 4.47 12.66
C CYS A 17 -4.89 5.69 12.23
N LEU A 18 -4.94 6.04 10.94
CA LEU A 18 -4.16 7.15 10.39
C LEU A 18 -4.63 8.52 10.90
N THR A 19 -5.87 8.60 11.39
CA THR A 19 -6.47 9.82 11.94
C THR A 19 -6.90 9.59 13.38
N LYS A 20 -6.03 9.87 14.34
CA LYS A 20 -6.31 9.70 15.77
C LYS A 20 -6.55 11.05 16.44
N SER A 21 -7.66 11.19 17.16
CA SER A 21 -8.01 12.42 17.86
C SER A 21 -7.99 13.68 16.97
N GLY A 22 -8.45 13.54 15.73
CA GLY A 22 -8.50 14.65 14.76
C GLY A 22 -7.15 15.06 14.19
N LYS A 23 -6.11 14.24 14.33
CA LYS A 23 -4.76 14.50 13.81
C LYS A 23 -4.24 13.32 13.02
N VAL A 24 -3.37 13.60 12.07
CA VAL A 24 -2.63 12.58 11.34
C VAL A 24 -1.60 11.93 12.27
N SER A 25 -1.79 10.64 12.57
CA SER A 25 -1.06 9.93 13.64
C SER A 25 0.39 9.57 13.29
N TYR A 26 0.69 9.35 12.00
CA TYR A 26 1.98 8.79 11.55
C TYR A 26 3.09 9.84 11.29
N ARG A 27 2.76 11.12 11.31
CA ARG A 27 3.73 12.18 10.95
C ARG A 27 4.81 12.39 12.02
N GLY A 28 4.49 12.11 13.29
CA GLY A 28 5.44 12.21 14.39
C GLY A 28 6.53 11.14 14.36
N ASP A 29 6.23 9.97 13.79
CA ASP A 29 7.09 8.79 13.83
C ASP A 29 7.93 8.60 12.55
N ASP A 30 7.92 9.56 11.63
CA ASP A 30 8.59 9.46 10.30
C ASP A 30 8.28 8.14 9.56
N GLN A 31 7.00 7.71 9.63
CA GLN A 31 6.51 6.50 8.98
C GLN A 31 5.46 6.81 7.91
N PRO A 32 5.85 7.47 6.80
CA PRO A 32 4.91 7.90 5.76
C PRO A 32 4.35 6.75 4.94
N LEU A 33 4.92 5.55 5.06
CA LEU A 33 4.54 4.36 4.33
C LEU A 33 3.93 3.31 5.25
N TYR A 34 3.21 2.40 4.63
CA TYR A 34 2.76 1.12 5.18
C TYR A 34 3.03 0.03 4.14
N ALA A 35 3.50 -1.12 4.56
CA ALA A 35 3.68 -2.27 3.69
C ALA A 35 3.02 -3.50 4.31
N LEU A 36 2.39 -4.32 3.48
CA LEU A 36 1.81 -5.60 3.85
C LEU A 36 2.36 -6.67 2.91
N ALA A 37 2.79 -7.79 3.48
CA ALA A 37 3.23 -8.96 2.73
C ALA A 37 2.27 -10.13 2.96
N ALA A 38 2.00 -10.86 1.88
CA ALA A 38 1.33 -12.16 1.91
C ALA A 38 2.28 -13.21 1.35
N VAL A 39 2.60 -14.23 2.14
CA VAL A 39 3.44 -15.36 1.74
C VAL A 39 2.58 -16.60 1.65
N MET A 40 2.61 -17.28 0.50
CA MET A 40 1.84 -18.49 0.27
C MET A 40 2.79 -19.66 -0.02
N PRO A 41 3.23 -20.40 1.01
CA PRO A 41 3.94 -21.66 0.79
C PRO A 41 3.06 -22.63 0.01
N GLY A 42 3.65 -23.39 -0.93
CA GLY A 42 2.91 -24.41 -1.67
C GLY A 42 2.39 -25.51 -0.77
N TYR A 43 1.54 -26.39 -1.31
CA TYR A 43 0.95 -27.53 -0.56
C TYR A 43 1.96 -28.51 0.04
N GLU A 44 3.21 -28.49 -0.44
CA GLU A 44 4.26 -29.43 -0.03
C GLU A 44 5.50 -28.74 0.55
N ASP A 45 5.42 -27.43 0.88
CA ASP A 45 6.59 -26.64 1.24
C ASP A 45 7.09 -26.83 2.69
N SER A 46 7.24 -28.10 3.10
CA SER A 46 8.24 -28.38 4.13
C SER A 46 9.62 -27.78 3.79
N ASP A 47 9.95 -27.67 2.50
CA ASP A 47 11.22 -27.16 2.00
C ASP A 47 11.39 -25.66 2.24
N LEU A 48 10.39 -24.81 2.00
CA LEU A 48 10.47 -23.37 2.27
C LEU A 48 10.76 -23.08 3.73
N PHE A 49 10.03 -23.75 4.63
CA PHE A 49 10.25 -23.59 6.07
C PHE A 49 11.58 -24.20 6.54
N ASN A 50 12.07 -25.26 5.89
CA ASN A 50 13.40 -25.79 6.15
C ASN A 50 14.47 -24.81 5.72
N HIS A 51 14.37 -24.22 4.51
CA HIS A 51 15.28 -23.15 4.06
C HIS A 51 15.25 -21.96 4.99
N TYR A 52 14.07 -21.59 5.53
CA TYR A 52 13.99 -20.49 6.47
C TYR A 52 14.62 -20.83 7.85
N ARG A 53 14.45 -22.07 8.33
CA ARG A 53 15.17 -22.56 9.53
C ARG A 53 16.69 -22.56 9.33
N GLU A 54 17.18 -23.01 8.18
CA GLU A 54 18.61 -22.97 7.83
C GLU A 54 19.14 -21.52 7.78
N PHE A 55 18.37 -20.62 7.18
CA PHE A 55 18.69 -19.20 7.16
C PHE A 55 18.79 -18.63 8.59
N LYS A 56 17.81 -18.91 9.44
CA LYS A 56 17.83 -18.49 10.85
C LYS A 56 19.02 -19.08 11.61
N ALA A 57 19.27 -20.37 11.47
CA ALA A 57 20.39 -21.03 12.15
C ALA A 57 21.76 -20.45 11.74
N ARG A 58 21.87 -19.96 10.50
CA ARG A 58 23.11 -19.33 10.00
C ARG A 58 23.31 -17.92 10.53
N TRP A 59 22.24 -17.10 10.56
CA TRP A 59 22.35 -15.68 10.78
C TRP A 59 21.86 -15.21 12.16
N SER A 60 21.13 -16.04 12.89
CA SER A 60 20.71 -15.84 14.29
C SER A 60 20.78 -17.16 15.04
N PRO A 61 21.98 -17.68 15.35
CA PRO A 61 22.15 -18.97 16.00
C PRO A 61 21.62 -19.00 17.44
N GLU A 62 21.49 -17.86 18.10
CA GLU A 62 20.77 -17.74 19.35
C GLU A 62 19.28 -17.79 19.04
N GLU A 63 18.52 -18.66 19.72
CA GLU A 63 17.07 -18.88 19.50
C GLU A 63 16.29 -17.56 19.56
N GLY A 64 16.18 -16.88 18.44
CA GLY A 64 15.52 -15.57 18.31
C GLY A 64 14.83 -15.40 16.95
N GLU A 65 13.94 -14.45 16.90
CA GLU A 65 13.36 -13.96 15.67
C GLU A 65 14.35 -13.05 14.94
N ILE A 66 14.55 -13.24 13.63
CA ILE A 66 15.27 -12.27 12.80
C ILE A 66 14.26 -11.23 12.35
N LYS A 67 14.48 -9.98 12.73
CA LYS A 67 13.63 -8.88 12.23
C LYS A 67 14.12 -8.40 10.87
N GLY A 68 13.20 -8.21 9.90
CA GLY A 68 13.55 -7.72 8.58
C GLY A 68 14.24 -6.35 8.60
N SER A 69 13.93 -5.50 9.60
CA SER A 69 14.62 -4.24 9.83
C SER A 69 16.11 -4.41 10.15
N ASP A 70 16.49 -5.49 10.84
CA ASP A 70 17.89 -5.76 11.18
C ASP A 70 18.69 -6.18 9.97
N LEU A 71 18.07 -6.89 9.03
CA LEU A 71 18.69 -7.28 7.76
C LEU A 71 19.07 -6.05 6.91
N LEU A 72 18.37 -4.93 7.07
CA LEU A 72 18.63 -3.69 6.35
C LEU A 72 19.81 -2.88 6.91
N THR A 73 20.51 -3.39 7.88
CA THR A 73 21.71 -2.74 8.43
C THR A 73 22.95 -3.11 7.61
N ARG A 74 23.93 -2.19 7.51
CA ARG A 74 25.19 -2.47 6.78
C ARG A 74 25.94 -3.69 7.30
N ARG A 75 25.82 -4.01 8.58
CA ARG A 75 26.47 -5.16 9.21
C ARG A 75 25.91 -6.49 8.74
N ASN A 76 24.63 -6.50 8.32
CA ASN A 76 23.90 -7.70 7.95
C ASN A 76 23.71 -7.81 6.43
N ASN A 77 24.53 -7.11 5.63
CA ASN A 77 24.39 -7.12 4.17
C ASN A 77 24.47 -8.53 3.58
N ASP A 78 25.34 -9.39 4.09
CA ASP A 78 25.47 -10.77 3.62
C ASP A 78 24.23 -11.60 3.98
N ALA A 79 23.63 -11.35 5.17
CA ALA A 79 22.37 -11.98 5.55
C ALA A 79 21.21 -11.52 4.67
N LEU A 80 21.16 -10.22 4.33
CA LEU A 80 20.16 -9.67 3.41
C LEU A 80 20.32 -10.30 2.00
N GLU A 81 21.54 -10.42 1.49
CA GLU A 81 21.81 -11.05 0.22
C GLU A 81 21.36 -12.52 0.20
N ASP A 82 21.72 -13.29 1.24
CA ASP A 82 21.29 -14.68 1.41
C ASP A 82 19.76 -14.80 1.48
N PHE A 83 19.08 -13.85 2.20
CA PHE A 83 17.63 -13.80 2.24
C PHE A 83 17.00 -13.57 0.87
N ILE A 84 17.49 -12.59 0.12
CA ILE A 84 16.98 -12.28 -1.21
C ILE A 84 17.18 -13.47 -2.16
N GLU A 85 18.36 -14.08 -2.16
CA GLU A 85 18.66 -15.23 -3.01
C GLU A 85 17.82 -16.46 -2.69
N ARG A 86 17.46 -16.66 -1.43
CA ARG A 86 16.65 -17.82 -1.01
C ARG A 86 15.16 -17.63 -1.20
N PHE A 87 14.64 -16.43 -1.02
CA PHE A 87 13.18 -16.24 -0.87
C PHE A 87 12.57 -15.34 -1.95
N VAL A 88 13.25 -14.29 -2.41
CA VAL A 88 12.69 -13.38 -3.40
C VAL A 88 12.62 -14.05 -4.78
N GLY A 89 11.41 -14.13 -5.33
CA GLY A 89 11.12 -14.78 -6.60
C GLY A 89 11.13 -16.33 -6.57
N LYS A 90 11.35 -16.93 -5.38
CA LYS A 90 11.34 -18.39 -5.21
C LYS A 90 10.12 -18.90 -4.43
N CYS A 91 9.54 -18.07 -3.60
CA CYS A 91 8.25 -18.37 -3.01
C CYS A 91 7.18 -17.40 -3.54
N PRO A 92 5.92 -17.82 -3.67
CA PRO A 92 4.84 -16.91 -4.01
C PRO A 92 4.65 -15.87 -2.89
N VAL A 93 4.96 -14.62 -3.22
CA VAL A 93 4.81 -13.46 -2.32
C VAL A 93 4.01 -12.39 -3.05
N TRP A 94 3.01 -11.84 -2.38
CA TRP A 94 2.30 -10.63 -2.81
C TRP A 94 2.61 -9.52 -1.82
N LEU A 95 2.83 -8.35 -2.34
CA LEU A 95 3.20 -7.17 -1.55
C LEU A 95 2.38 -5.97 -1.95
N CYS A 96 2.03 -5.15 -0.97
CA CYS A 96 1.57 -3.80 -1.24
C CYS A 96 2.36 -2.79 -0.41
N VAL A 97 2.57 -1.62 -1.00
CA VAL A 97 3.17 -0.46 -0.32
C VAL A 97 2.23 0.72 -0.51
N TYR A 98 1.81 1.30 0.60
CA TYR A 98 0.92 2.46 0.65
C TYR A 98 1.67 3.70 1.11
N SER A 99 1.48 4.82 0.42
CA SER A 99 1.69 6.13 0.99
C SER A 99 0.47 6.50 1.84
N LYS A 100 0.66 6.78 3.11
CA LYS A 100 -0.43 7.10 4.04
C LYS A 100 -1.12 8.41 3.69
N ASP A 101 -0.37 9.44 3.26
CA ASP A 101 -0.96 10.69 2.78
C ASP A 101 -1.79 10.47 1.51
N PHE A 102 -1.34 9.61 0.58
CA PHE A 102 -2.09 9.29 -0.62
C PHE A 102 -3.37 8.51 -0.31
N TYR A 103 -3.30 7.57 0.61
CA TYR A 103 -4.47 6.85 1.09
C TYR A 103 -5.52 7.80 1.68
N LEU A 104 -5.11 8.75 2.53
CA LEU A 104 -6.04 9.74 3.08
C LEU A 104 -6.58 10.70 2.01
N ALA A 105 -5.77 11.08 1.03
CA ALA A 105 -6.22 11.90 -0.09
C ALA A 105 -7.30 11.17 -0.92
N THR A 106 -7.09 9.88 -1.21
CA THR A 106 -8.10 9.07 -1.91
C THR A 106 -9.36 8.88 -1.07
N ALA A 107 -9.24 8.68 0.24
CA ALA A 107 -10.38 8.56 1.15
C ALA A 107 -11.20 9.86 1.23
N LEU A 108 -10.52 11.02 1.28
CA LEU A 108 -11.17 12.34 1.20
C LEU A 108 -11.95 12.48 -0.11
N MET A 109 -11.31 12.23 -1.24
CA MET A 109 -11.95 12.35 -2.55
C MET A 109 -13.12 11.36 -2.71
N GLN A 110 -12.97 10.13 -2.22
CA GLN A 110 -14.03 9.13 -2.25
C GLN A 110 -15.24 9.55 -1.42
N SER A 111 -15.04 10.17 -0.26
CA SER A 111 -16.13 10.64 0.57
C SER A 111 -16.89 11.83 -0.04
N ALA A 112 -16.25 12.58 -0.94
CA ALA A 112 -16.86 13.69 -1.67
C ALA A 112 -17.53 13.25 -2.97
N LEU A 113 -16.79 12.53 -3.80
CA LEU A 113 -17.18 12.21 -5.17
C LEU A 113 -17.94 10.87 -5.29
N GLY A 114 -17.93 10.08 -4.22
CA GLY A 114 -18.48 8.73 -4.21
C GLY A 114 -17.50 7.66 -4.73
N PRO A 115 -17.82 6.38 -4.52
CA PRO A 115 -16.94 5.26 -4.85
C PRO A 115 -16.72 5.08 -6.36
N ASP A 116 -17.66 5.51 -7.19
CA ASP A 116 -17.60 5.31 -8.65
C ASP A 116 -16.71 6.32 -9.36
N ALA A 117 -16.35 7.43 -8.71
CA ALA A 117 -15.57 8.51 -9.34
C ALA A 117 -14.21 8.02 -9.86
N LYS A 118 -13.55 7.14 -9.13
CA LYS A 118 -12.26 6.55 -9.52
C LYS A 118 -12.37 5.66 -10.76
N SER A 119 -13.53 5.05 -11.01
CA SER A 119 -13.77 4.18 -12.18
C SER A 119 -14.20 4.99 -13.40
N VAL A 120 -14.91 6.11 -13.19
CA VAL A 120 -15.42 6.97 -14.27
C VAL A 120 -14.34 7.93 -14.78
N PHE A 121 -13.54 8.49 -13.88
CA PHE A 121 -12.49 9.48 -14.16
C PHE A 121 -11.15 9.09 -13.51
N PRO A 122 -10.61 7.91 -13.84
CA PRO A 122 -9.47 7.36 -13.08
C PRO A 122 -8.24 8.26 -13.12
N PHE A 123 -7.90 8.82 -14.27
CA PHE A 123 -6.71 9.67 -14.40
C PHE A 123 -6.83 10.96 -13.60
N GLU A 124 -7.94 11.67 -13.73
CA GLU A 124 -8.22 12.91 -13.01
C GLU A 124 -8.25 12.64 -11.49
N TYR A 125 -8.95 11.60 -11.08
CA TYR A 125 -9.07 11.20 -9.68
C TYR A 125 -7.71 10.94 -9.03
N TYR A 126 -6.90 10.06 -9.63
CA TYR A 126 -5.60 9.72 -9.05
C TYR A 126 -4.57 10.83 -9.21
N SER A 127 -4.66 11.66 -10.25
CA SER A 127 -3.81 12.83 -10.41
C SER A 127 -4.07 13.87 -9.32
N GLU A 128 -5.33 14.18 -9.04
CA GLU A 128 -5.71 15.13 -7.99
C GLU A 128 -5.41 14.58 -6.59
N ALA A 129 -5.69 13.29 -6.33
CA ALA A 129 -5.30 12.65 -5.08
C ALA A 129 -3.78 12.69 -4.88
N SER A 130 -2.99 12.56 -5.96
CA SER A 130 -1.53 12.68 -5.90
C SER A 130 -1.08 14.09 -5.55
N ASP A 131 -1.70 15.12 -6.15
CA ASP A 131 -1.40 16.51 -5.85
C ASP A 131 -1.76 16.84 -4.38
N LEU A 132 -2.91 16.36 -3.90
CA LEU A 132 -3.31 16.50 -2.50
C LEU A 132 -2.30 15.83 -1.54
N ALA A 133 -1.87 14.62 -1.85
CA ALA A 133 -0.91 13.89 -1.02
C ALA A 133 0.46 14.57 -0.96
N LEU A 134 0.93 15.13 -2.09
CA LEU A 134 2.27 15.71 -2.19
C LEU A 134 2.34 17.17 -1.73
N PHE A 135 1.28 17.93 -1.94
CA PHE A 135 1.28 19.39 -1.75
C PHE A 135 0.17 19.87 -0.81
N GLY A 136 -0.85 19.05 -0.56
CA GLY A 136 -2.04 19.41 0.21
C GLY A 136 -2.01 18.99 1.68
N ARG A 137 -0.85 19.08 2.35
CA ARG A 137 -0.71 18.64 3.76
C ARG A 137 -1.79 19.22 4.68
N GLU A 138 -2.09 20.51 4.53
CA GLU A 138 -3.11 21.19 5.34
C GLU A 138 -4.52 20.66 5.06
N VAL A 139 -4.78 20.25 3.82
CA VAL A 139 -6.03 19.59 3.42
C VAL A 139 -6.18 18.23 4.10
N ILE A 140 -5.11 17.42 4.09
CA ILE A 140 -5.10 16.12 4.76
C ILE A 140 -5.30 16.27 6.27
N ASP A 141 -4.70 17.30 6.88
CA ASP A 141 -4.89 17.60 8.31
C ASP A 141 -6.34 18.02 8.60
N ALA A 142 -6.94 18.86 7.75
CA ALA A 142 -8.34 19.26 7.88
C ALA A 142 -9.30 18.07 7.70
N TYR A 143 -8.99 17.17 6.75
CA TYR A 143 -9.75 15.93 6.60
C TYR A 143 -9.61 15.01 7.81
N ALA A 144 -8.43 14.90 8.40
CA ALA A 144 -8.23 14.12 9.62
C ALA A 144 -9.09 14.66 10.79
N GLU A 145 -9.19 15.98 10.91
CA GLU A 145 -10.09 16.62 11.89
C GLU A 145 -11.56 16.28 11.61
N TYR A 146 -12.01 16.44 10.37
CA TYR A 146 -13.37 16.12 9.95
C TYR A 146 -13.72 14.64 10.14
N SER A 147 -12.88 13.74 9.68
CA SER A 147 -13.13 12.30 9.73
C SER A 147 -13.26 11.76 11.17
N ASN A 148 -12.65 12.43 12.14
CA ASN A 148 -12.78 12.08 13.56
C ASN A 148 -14.14 12.46 14.15
N ASN A 149 -14.81 13.46 13.57
CA ASN A 149 -16.15 13.88 13.98
C ASN A 149 -16.94 14.40 12.75
N PRO A 150 -17.47 13.52 11.91
CA PRO A 150 -18.10 13.87 10.63
C PRO A 150 -19.50 14.47 10.84
N THR A 151 -19.57 15.71 11.31
CA THR A 151 -20.80 16.48 11.48
C THR A 151 -21.06 17.40 10.31
N GLU A 152 -22.28 17.96 10.23
CA GLU A 152 -22.65 18.95 9.22
C GLU A 152 -21.76 20.20 9.31
N GLU A 153 -21.56 20.71 10.51
CA GLU A 153 -20.73 21.88 10.77
C GLU A 153 -19.26 21.63 10.36
N ALA A 154 -18.72 20.45 10.68
CA ALA A 154 -17.36 20.07 10.27
C ALA A 154 -17.23 19.92 8.75
N SER A 155 -18.25 19.40 8.06
CA SER A 155 -18.31 19.35 6.60
C SER A 155 -18.28 20.74 5.99
N GLU A 156 -19.16 21.66 6.47
CA GLU A 156 -19.17 23.06 5.99
C GLU A 156 -17.82 23.74 6.19
N LYS A 157 -17.22 23.59 7.38
CA LYS A 157 -15.91 24.14 7.71
C LYS A 157 -14.83 23.63 6.74
N LEU A 158 -14.82 22.30 6.50
CA LEU A 158 -13.86 21.68 5.60
C LEU A 158 -14.01 22.20 4.17
N VAL A 159 -15.25 22.26 3.61
CA VAL A 159 -15.49 22.80 2.27
C VAL A 159 -15.00 24.23 2.13
N ARG A 160 -15.34 25.09 3.11
CA ARG A 160 -14.89 26.50 3.10
C ARG A 160 -13.36 26.59 3.10
N ASN A 161 -12.70 25.85 3.98
CA ASN A 161 -11.24 25.83 4.05
C ASN A 161 -10.59 25.36 2.73
N LEU A 162 -11.18 24.36 2.07
CA LEU A 162 -10.69 23.84 0.80
C LEU A 162 -10.83 24.88 -0.33
N LEU A 163 -11.94 25.57 -0.40
CA LEU A 163 -12.19 26.60 -1.43
C LEU A 163 -11.36 27.89 -1.19
N ASP A 164 -11.23 28.31 0.07
CA ASP A 164 -10.53 29.54 0.43
C ASP A 164 -9.00 29.38 0.43
N GLY A 165 -8.53 28.19 0.77
CA GLY A 165 -7.09 27.89 0.93
C GLY A 165 -6.27 27.88 -0.36
N GLY A 166 -6.90 27.82 -1.53
CA GLY A 166 -6.22 27.80 -2.82
C GLY A 166 -5.30 26.59 -3.06
N ILE A 167 -5.41 25.56 -2.22
CA ILE A 167 -4.55 24.38 -2.21
C ILE A 167 -4.99 23.37 -3.27
N ILE A 168 -6.29 23.33 -3.57
CA ILE A 168 -6.85 22.41 -4.56
C ILE A 168 -6.69 23.03 -5.96
N ARG A 169 -6.33 22.19 -6.92
CA ARG A 169 -6.19 22.58 -8.31
C ARG A 169 -7.52 23.14 -8.85
N LYS A 170 -7.56 24.44 -9.18
CA LYS A 170 -8.71 25.06 -9.82
C LYS A 170 -9.01 24.38 -11.14
N ALA A 171 -10.29 24.14 -11.42
CA ALA A 171 -10.80 23.43 -12.58
C ALA A 171 -10.51 21.91 -12.61
N GLY A 172 -10.09 21.31 -11.49
CA GLY A 172 -10.04 19.86 -11.32
C GLY A 172 -11.43 19.28 -10.99
N LEU A 173 -11.52 17.95 -11.01
CA LEU A 173 -12.75 17.21 -10.69
C LEU A 173 -13.27 17.53 -9.29
N PHE A 174 -12.37 17.47 -8.31
CA PHE A 174 -12.71 17.71 -6.92
C PHE A 174 -13.09 19.18 -6.65
N TRP A 175 -12.36 20.13 -7.23
CA TRP A 175 -12.71 21.56 -7.17
C TRP A 175 -14.08 21.83 -7.76
N THR A 176 -14.34 21.34 -8.97
CA THR A 176 -15.62 21.54 -9.67
C THR A 176 -16.79 21.02 -8.86
N TYR A 177 -16.62 19.85 -8.22
CA TYR A 177 -17.61 19.29 -7.31
C TYR A 177 -17.88 20.22 -6.13
N LEU A 178 -16.83 20.69 -5.45
CA LEU A 178 -16.97 21.55 -4.27
C LEU A 178 -17.61 22.90 -4.61
N GLU A 179 -17.30 23.48 -5.77
CA GLU A 179 -17.96 24.70 -6.26
C GLU A 179 -19.46 24.48 -6.54
N GLN A 180 -19.82 23.35 -7.11
CA GLN A 180 -21.23 23.00 -7.34
C GLN A 180 -21.99 22.85 -6.03
N VAL A 181 -21.41 22.15 -5.05
CA VAL A 181 -21.99 21.99 -3.71
C VAL A 181 -22.14 23.34 -3.02
N ALA A 182 -21.12 24.20 -3.11
CA ALA A 182 -21.17 25.55 -2.52
C ALA A 182 -22.23 26.42 -3.18
N SER A 183 -22.34 26.36 -4.50
CA SER A 183 -23.35 27.12 -5.26
C SER A 183 -24.77 26.65 -4.99
N ALA A 184 -24.96 25.36 -4.69
CA ALA A 184 -26.24 24.79 -4.29
C ALA A 184 -26.61 25.04 -2.80
N GLY A 185 -25.70 25.59 -2.02
CA GLY A 185 -25.89 25.79 -0.57
C GLY A 185 -25.88 24.50 0.25
N SER A 186 -25.31 23.43 -0.28
CA SER A 186 -25.36 22.07 0.29
C SER A 186 -24.04 21.67 0.99
N LEU A 187 -23.31 22.64 1.57
CA LEU A 187 -21.98 22.42 2.16
C LEU A 187 -21.97 21.32 3.24
N SER A 188 -23.04 21.21 4.01
CA SER A 188 -23.17 20.21 5.09
C SER A 188 -23.26 18.77 4.59
N THR A 189 -23.58 18.59 3.29
CA THR A 189 -23.74 17.28 2.65
C THR A 189 -22.64 16.99 1.62
N ALA A 190 -21.59 17.81 1.59
CA ALA A 190 -20.50 17.67 0.62
C ALA A 190 -19.75 16.34 0.73
N PHE A 191 -19.71 15.75 1.91
CA PHE A 191 -19.00 14.51 2.17
C PHE A 191 -19.94 13.43 2.70
N ASP A 192 -19.76 12.20 2.22
CA ASP A 192 -20.45 11.05 2.81
C ASP A 192 -19.86 10.74 4.19
N ARG A 193 -20.66 10.92 5.22
CA ARG A 193 -20.22 10.73 6.61
C ARG A 193 -19.87 9.27 6.91
N GLY A 194 -20.58 8.33 6.30
CA GLY A 194 -20.31 6.91 6.45
C GLY A 194 -18.95 6.53 5.87
N ILE A 195 -18.60 7.06 4.70
CA ILE A 195 -17.28 6.85 4.07
C ILE A 195 -16.21 7.58 4.87
N ALA A 196 -16.43 8.84 5.23
CA ALA A 196 -15.46 9.62 6.00
C ALA A 196 -15.16 8.99 7.37
N SER A 197 -16.15 8.37 8.00
CA SER A 197 -15.98 7.62 9.24
C SER A 197 -15.49 6.17 9.04
N GLY A 198 -15.14 5.79 7.80
CA GLY A 198 -14.76 4.42 7.47
C GLY A 198 -15.91 3.43 7.53
N GLY A 199 -17.17 3.91 7.62
CA GLY A 199 -18.36 3.06 7.73
C GLY A 199 -18.48 2.29 9.06
N TYR A 200 -17.61 2.57 10.03
CA TYR A 200 -17.61 1.90 11.32
C TYR A 200 -18.29 2.73 12.40
N GLU A 201 -18.96 2.05 13.33
CA GLU A 201 -19.62 2.70 14.48
C GLU A 201 -18.62 3.38 15.43
N LYS A 202 -17.37 2.91 15.45
CA LYS A 202 -16.33 3.44 16.36
C LYS A 202 -15.38 4.38 15.60
N PRO A 203 -15.26 5.65 16.02
CA PRO A 203 -14.33 6.60 15.41
C PRO A 203 -12.87 6.13 15.36
N ALA A 204 -12.47 5.21 16.22
CA ALA A 204 -11.11 4.66 16.26
C ALA A 204 -10.74 3.85 15.01
N TYR A 205 -11.71 3.39 14.22
CA TYR A 205 -11.48 2.54 13.04
C TYR A 205 -11.45 3.30 11.72
N GLN A 206 -11.50 4.62 11.79
CA GLN A 206 -11.47 5.47 10.60
C GLN A 206 -10.10 5.43 9.93
N ASN A 207 -10.12 5.33 8.61
CA ASN A 207 -8.92 5.40 7.79
C ASN A 207 -7.88 4.31 8.15
N LEU A 208 -8.33 3.07 8.28
CA LEU A 208 -7.47 1.92 8.51
C LEU A 208 -6.86 1.44 7.18
N VAL A 209 -5.63 1.85 6.93
CA VAL A 209 -4.89 1.45 5.71
C VAL A 209 -4.66 -0.06 5.65
N ASN A 210 -4.49 -0.71 6.80
CA ASN A 210 -4.26 -2.14 6.89
C ASN A 210 -5.44 -2.96 6.37
N LEU A 211 -6.70 -2.60 6.69
CA LEU A 211 -7.87 -3.30 6.16
C LEU A 211 -7.98 -3.18 4.64
N SER A 212 -7.74 -1.98 4.10
CA SER A 212 -7.76 -1.77 2.64
C SER A 212 -6.64 -2.57 1.96
N ALA A 213 -5.42 -2.50 2.49
CA ALA A 213 -4.27 -3.23 1.97
C ALA A 213 -4.51 -4.74 1.97
N PHE A 214 -5.08 -5.24 3.05
CA PHE A 214 -5.41 -6.64 3.20
C PHE A 214 -6.47 -7.10 2.19
N GLY A 215 -7.57 -6.38 2.07
CA GLY A 215 -8.63 -6.68 1.09
C GLY A 215 -8.10 -6.67 -0.34
N GLU A 216 -7.26 -5.71 -0.69
CA GLU A 216 -6.64 -5.60 -2.00
C GLU A 216 -5.64 -6.73 -2.29
N LEU A 217 -4.81 -7.14 -1.32
CA LEU A 217 -3.92 -8.29 -1.51
C LEU A 217 -4.69 -9.59 -1.68
N MET A 218 -5.74 -9.82 -0.90
CA MET A 218 -6.59 -11.00 -1.06
C MET A 218 -7.25 -11.05 -2.44
N LEU A 219 -7.69 -9.91 -2.94
CA LEU A 219 -8.23 -9.83 -4.29
C LEU A 219 -7.15 -10.11 -5.34
N ALA A 220 -5.95 -9.54 -5.20
CA ALA A 220 -4.82 -9.82 -6.09
C ALA A 220 -4.45 -11.31 -6.14
N ILE A 221 -4.39 -11.97 -4.99
CA ILE A 221 -4.12 -13.40 -4.89
C ILE A 221 -5.21 -14.23 -5.59
N LYS A 222 -6.49 -13.82 -5.43
CA LYS A 222 -7.62 -14.44 -6.10
C LYS A 222 -7.52 -14.30 -7.62
N LEU A 223 -7.20 -13.11 -8.12
CA LEU A 223 -7.07 -12.81 -9.56
C LEU A 223 -5.87 -13.50 -10.21
N ASP A 224 -4.76 -13.68 -9.47
CA ASP A 224 -3.60 -14.46 -9.94
C ASP A 224 -3.92 -15.96 -10.17
N GLY A 225 -5.14 -16.39 -9.86
CA GLY A 225 -5.57 -17.78 -10.00
C GLY A 225 -4.92 -18.74 -9.01
N SER A 226 -4.18 -18.21 -8.04
CA SER A 226 -3.48 -18.99 -7.03
C SER A 226 -4.43 -19.57 -5.98
N LEU A 227 -5.68 -19.07 -5.92
CA LEU A 227 -6.75 -19.59 -5.09
C LEU A 227 -7.64 -20.52 -5.91
N ASN A 228 -7.25 -21.77 -6.01
CA ASN A 228 -8.14 -22.81 -6.53
C ASN A 228 -9.32 -23.01 -5.56
N ASN A 229 -10.39 -23.68 -6.00
CA ASN A 229 -11.64 -23.95 -5.25
C ASN A 229 -11.46 -24.71 -3.91
N GLY A 230 -10.33 -24.55 -3.24
CA GLY A 230 -10.00 -25.16 -1.95
C GLY A 230 -10.38 -24.28 -0.77
N GLU A 231 -10.26 -24.83 0.41
CA GLU A 231 -10.37 -24.10 1.67
C GLU A 231 -9.14 -23.20 1.85
N ILE A 232 -9.35 -21.92 2.15
CA ILE A 232 -8.28 -20.95 2.35
C ILE A 232 -8.16 -20.67 3.84
N LYS A 233 -6.96 -20.91 4.37
CA LYS A 233 -6.61 -20.56 5.73
C LYS A 233 -5.66 -19.38 5.68
N VAL A 234 -6.07 -18.27 6.28
CA VAL A 234 -5.22 -17.10 6.47
C VAL A 234 -4.69 -17.08 7.89
N VAL A 235 -3.40 -16.90 8.03
CA VAL A 235 -2.71 -16.71 9.30
C VAL A 235 -2.10 -15.32 9.29
N HIS A 236 -2.51 -14.46 10.21
CA HIS A 236 -1.99 -13.11 10.37
C HIS A 236 -1.33 -12.97 11.74
N ASP A 237 -0.33 -12.11 11.87
CA ASP A 237 0.18 -11.77 13.19
C ASP A 237 -0.90 -11.13 14.05
N HIS A 238 -0.75 -11.19 15.35
CA HIS A 238 -1.77 -10.75 16.30
C HIS A 238 -2.00 -9.23 16.20
N ILE A 239 -3.17 -8.83 15.70
CA ILE A 239 -3.57 -7.43 15.58
C ILE A 239 -4.50 -7.11 16.73
N ILE A 240 -3.97 -6.49 17.75
CA ILE A 240 -4.77 -6.08 18.91
C ILE A 240 -5.83 -5.06 18.45
N GLU A 241 -7.09 -5.30 18.83
CA GLU A 241 -8.25 -4.41 18.64
C GLU A 241 -8.99 -4.46 17.29
N PHE A 242 -8.50 -5.15 16.24
CA PHE A 242 -9.11 -5.13 14.89
C PHE A 242 -9.50 -6.50 14.33
N GLU A 243 -9.49 -7.55 15.13
CA GLU A 243 -9.74 -8.92 14.68
C GLU A 243 -11.14 -9.09 14.07
N GLU A 244 -12.17 -8.48 14.69
CA GLU A 244 -13.55 -8.56 14.22
C GLU A 244 -13.74 -7.87 12.86
N GLU A 245 -13.09 -6.73 12.65
CA GLU A 245 -13.13 -5.96 11.43
C GLU A 245 -12.45 -6.70 10.27
N TYR A 246 -11.33 -7.37 10.54
CA TYR A 246 -10.67 -8.26 9.57
C TYR A 246 -11.59 -9.42 9.19
N ILE A 247 -12.21 -10.08 10.16
CA ILE A 247 -13.17 -11.16 9.91
C ILE A 247 -14.36 -10.67 9.07
N ALA A 248 -14.88 -9.45 9.36
CA ALA A 248 -15.95 -8.84 8.60
C ALA A 248 -15.53 -8.52 7.15
N ALA A 249 -14.34 -7.94 6.96
CA ALA A 249 -13.77 -7.66 5.65
C ALA A 249 -13.60 -8.95 4.82
N PHE A 250 -13.14 -10.04 5.42
CA PHE A 250 -13.05 -11.35 4.77
C PHE A 250 -14.39 -11.89 4.28
N ARG A 251 -15.41 -11.78 5.12
CA ARG A 251 -16.76 -12.22 4.74
C ARG A 251 -17.28 -11.45 3.53
N ALA A 252 -16.95 -10.17 3.45
CA ALA A 252 -17.34 -9.30 2.33
C ALA A 252 -16.68 -9.70 1.00
N VAL A 253 -15.47 -10.26 1.01
CA VAL A 253 -14.77 -10.74 -0.20
C VAL A 253 -15.41 -12.02 -0.78
N GLY A 254 -16.33 -12.67 -0.03
CA GLY A 254 -17.12 -13.81 -0.53
C GLY A 254 -16.32 -15.08 -0.78
N VAL A 255 -15.16 -15.22 -0.18
CA VAL A 255 -14.33 -16.42 -0.23
C VAL A 255 -14.47 -17.16 1.10
N ASN A 256 -14.57 -18.50 1.06
CA ASN A 256 -14.60 -19.30 2.28
C ASN A 256 -13.21 -19.31 2.93
N ILE A 257 -12.95 -18.31 3.76
CA ILE A 257 -11.66 -18.08 4.39
C ILE A 257 -11.77 -18.33 5.88
N GLN A 258 -10.86 -19.11 6.42
CA GLN A 258 -10.63 -19.23 7.84
C GLN A 258 -9.49 -18.28 8.24
N LEU A 259 -9.81 -17.19 8.94
CA LEU A 259 -8.81 -16.31 9.52
C LEU A 259 -8.40 -16.81 10.91
N LYS A 260 -7.10 -16.91 11.13
CA LYS A 260 -6.48 -17.22 12.41
C LYS A 260 -5.41 -16.18 12.70
N PHE A 261 -5.38 -15.68 13.93
CA PHE A 261 -4.26 -14.90 14.42
C PHE A 261 -3.22 -15.83 15.06
N GLY A 262 -1.96 -15.64 14.70
CA GLY A 262 -0.80 -16.40 15.16
C GLY A 262 0.16 -15.53 15.94
N ASP A 263 1.17 -16.16 16.51
CA ASP A 263 2.26 -15.49 17.22
C ASP A 263 3.53 -15.60 16.38
N SER A 264 4.06 -14.46 15.93
CA SER A 264 5.28 -14.38 15.12
C SER A 264 6.49 -15.03 15.82
N SER A 265 6.52 -15.07 17.14
CA SER A 265 7.62 -15.72 17.87
C SER A 265 7.74 -17.22 17.60
N SER A 266 6.64 -17.88 17.25
CA SER A 266 6.54 -19.32 17.05
C SER A 266 6.21 -19.76 15.63
N ASP A 267 5.65 -18.87 14.78
CA ASP A 267 5.20 -19.21 13.44
C ASP A 267 6.17 -18.70 12.36
N LEU A 268 6.83 -19.64 11.68
CA LEU A 268 7.83 -19.34 10.65
C LEU A 268 7.22 -18.66 9.42
N GLY A 269 5.96 -18.88 9.12
CA GLY A 269 5.27 -18.26 7.99
C GLY A 269 5.04 -16.78 8.25
N ILE A 270 4.61 -16.44 9.47
CA ILE A 270 4.46 -15.03 9.91
C ILE A 270 5.83 -14.35 9.93
N GLN A 271 6.87 -14.99 10.50
CA GLN A 271 8.23 -14.42 10.50
C GLN A 271 8.76 -14.14 9.09
N LEU A 272 8.49 -15.03 8.14
CA LEU A 272 8.89 -14.81 6.74
C LEU A 272 8.12 -13.64 6.11
N ALA A 273 6.83 -13.51 6.42
CA ALA A 273 6.00 -12.39 5.97
C ALA A 273 6.48 -11.06 6.59
N ASP A 274 6.78 -11.02 7.91
CA ASP A 274 7.39 -9.86 8.57
C ASP A 274 8.69 -9.42 7.88
N ASN A 275 9.59 -10.38 7.64
CA ASN A 275 10.84 -10.08 6.97
C ASN A 275 10.62 -9.47 5.58
N MET A 276 9.71 -10.03 4.78
CA MET A 276 9.37 -9.51 3.46
C MET A 276 8.79 -8.10 3.54
N ALA A 277 7.79 -7.88 4.41
CA ALA A 277 7.17 -6.58 4.61
C ALA A 277 8.18 -5.54 5.08
N SER A 278 8.99 -5.87 6.09
CA SER A 278 9.98 -4.97 6.68
C SER A 278 11.11 -4.61 5.71
N ILE A 279 11.62 -5.57 4.92
CA ILE A 279 12.66 -5.31 3.92
C ILE A 279 12.12 -4.40 2.80
N VAL A 280 10.93 -4.68 2.28
CA VAL A 280 10.30 -3.86 1.24
C VAL A 280 9.97 -2.46 1.76
N PHE A 281 9.37 -2.35 2.95
CA PHE A 281 9.11 -1.07 3.61
C PHE A 281 10.38 -0.23 3.72
N GLY A 282 11.46 -0.83 4.24
CA GLY A 282 12.71 -0.12 4.43
C GLY A 282 13.42 0.26 3.14
N ALA A 283 13.32 -0.57 2.09
CA ALA A 283 13.81 -0.25 0.75
C ALA A 283 13.00 0.91 0.14
N ALA A 284 11.66 0.83 0.16
CA ALA A 284 10.77 1.87 -0.34
C ALA A 284 10.99 3.21 0.39
N LYS A 285 11.11 3.20 1.72
CA LYS A 285 11.39 4.40 2.51
C LYS A 285 12.69 5.09 2.08
N ARG A 286 13.76 4.31 1.82
CA ARG A 286 15.05 4.85 1.36
C ARG A 286 14.96 5.41 -0.06
N VAL A 287 14.25 4.73 -0.95
CA VAL A 287 14.01 5.20 -2.32
C VAL A 287 13.24 6.52 -2.32
N LEU A 288 12.17 6.65 -1.53
CA LEU A 288 11.42 7.89 -1.39
C LEU A 288 12.24 9.01 -0.76
N LYS A 289 13.06 8.72 0.24
CA LYS A 289 13.96 9.72 0.82
C LYS A 289 14.93 10.25 -0.23
N ALA A 290 15.49 9.37 -1.05
CA ALA A 290 16.38 9.75 -2.15
C ALA A 290 15.67 10.60 -3.21
N SER A 291 14.39 10.36 -3.50
CA SER A 291 13.62 11.14 -4.47
C SER A 291 13.47 12.61 -4.07
N LYS A 292 13.45 12.89 -2.77
CA LYS A 292 13.35 14.25 -2.21
C LYS A 292 14.66 15.02 -2.28
N ASP A 293 15.80 14.33 -2.28
CA ASP A 293 17.14 14.93 -2.33
C ASP A 293 17.78 14.74 -3.72
N ARG A 294 17.28 15.51 -4.69
CA ARG A 294 17.63 15.38 -6.11
C ARG A 294 19.11 15.63 -6.45
N ARG A 295 19.92 16.12 -5.52
CA ARG A 295 21.33 16.48 -5.80
C ARG A 295 22.34 15.39 -5.49
N GLN A 296 22.00 14.45 -4.60
CA GLN A 296 22.93 13.41 -4.12
C GLN A 296 22.49 11.97 -4.40
N TRP A 297 21.33 11.77 -5.01
CA TRP A 297 20.70 10.46 -5.08
C TRP A 297 21.47 9.37 -5.82
N ALA A 298 22.29 9.72 -6.80
CA ALA A 298 22.91 8.71 -7.67
C ALA A 298 24.09 7.95 -7.02
N THR A 299 24.82 8.59 -6.10
CA THR A 299 26.03 7.99 -5.50
C THR A 299 25.77 7.38 -4.13
N ASP A 300 24.98 8.05 -3.30
CA ASP A 300 24.81 7.66 -1.89
C ASP A 300 23.69 6.63 -1.68
N ASN A 301 22.81 6.47 -2.67
CA ASN A 301 21.63 5.61 -2.58
C ASN A 301 21.66 4.40 -3.53
N ASP A 302 22.75 4.16 -4.24
CA ASP A 302 22.91 3.06 -5.22
C ASP A 302 22.50 1.70 -4.61
N TRP A 303 22.91 1.44 -3.38
CA TRP A 303 22.53 0.21 -2.67
C TRP A 303 21.00 0.08 -2.49
N ALA A 304 20.34 1.15 -2.07
CA ALA A 304 18.88 1.11 -1.86
C ALA A 304 18.12 0.94 -3.17
N PHE A 305 18.61 1.54 -4.25
CA PHE A 305 18.03 1.42 -5.58
C PHE A 305 18.21 0.02 -6.16
N ARG A 306 19.40 -0.59 -6.01
CA ARG A 306 19.64 -1.99 -6.38
C ARG A 306 18.75 -2.94 -5.58
N LEU A 307 18.66 -2.74 -4.28
CA LEU A 307 17.80 -3.53 -3.42
C LEU A 307 16.34 -3.44 -3.88
N TRP A 308 15.83 -2.23 -4.12
CA TRP A 308 14.47 -2.01 -4.62
C TRP A 308 14.23 -2.73 -5.95
N SER A 309 15.14 -2.56 -6.92
CA SER A 309 15.05 -3.20 -8.23
C SER A 309 14.99 -4.73 -8.11
N ARG A 310 15.85 -5.33 -7.30
CA ARG A 310 15.86 -6.79 -7.08
C ARG A 310 14.58 -7.29 -6.42
N LEU A 311 14.07 -6.58 -5.43
CA LEU A 311 12.82 -6.94 -4.76
C LEU A 311 11.64 -6.83 -5.74
N PHE A 312 11.49 -5.68 -6.38
CA PHE A 312 10.36 -5.40 -7.27
C PHE A 312 10.34 -6.36 -8.47
N LEU A 313 11.48 -6.55 -9.15
CA LEU A 313 11.57 -7.43 -10.31
C LEU A 313 11.56 -8.92 -9.93
N GLY A 314 12.12 -9.27 -8.79
CA GLY A 314 12.13 -10.65 -8.29
C GLY A 314 10.76 -11.15 -7.87
N ILE A 315 9.94 -10.32 -7.24
CA ILE A 315 8.56 -10.64 -6.87
C ILE A 315 7.64 -10.57 -8.10
N GLY A 316 7.92 -9.62 -8.98
CA GLY A 316 7.16 -9.37 -10.20
C GLY A 316 6.05 -8.33 -10.03
N PRO A 317 5.83 -7.48 -11.05
CA PRO A 317 4.90 -6.35 -10.98
C PRO A 317 3.45 -6.77 -10.77
N SER A 318 3.02 -7.95 -11.22
CA SER A 318 1.66 -8.48 -11.00
C SER A 318 1.37 -8.83 -9.53
N ARG A 319 2.42 -9.06 -8.73
CA ARG A 319 2.33 -9.39 -7.30
C ARG A 319 2.77 -8.27 -6.38
N PHE A 320 3.12 -7.12 -6.96
CA PHE A 320 3.61 -5.97 -6.22
C PHE A 320 2.73 -4.75 -6.49
N LYS A 321 1.93 -4.36 -5.51
CA LYS A 321 1.03 -3.22 -5.61
C LYS A 321 1.62 -1.98 -4.96
N LEU A 322 1.68 -0.88 -5.72
CA LEU A 322 2.11 0.43 -5.23
C LEU A 322 0.90 1.38 -5.17
N VAL A 323 0.48 1.75 -3.97
CA VAL A 323 -0.59 2.72 -3.72
C VAL A 323 0.06 3.99 -3.17
N VAL A 324 0.68 4.71 -4.07
CA VAL A 324 1.45 5.93 -3.80
C VAL A 324 1.10 6.99 -4.85
N PRO A 325 1.41 8.28 -4.63
CA PRO A 325 1.20 9.31 -5.64
C PRO A 325 1.79 8.91 -7.00
N LEU A 326 1.12 9.26 -8.10
CA LEU A 326 1.53 8.85 -9.44
C LEU A 326 2.99 9.20 -9.76
N GLN A 327 3.46 10.36 -9.28
CA GLN A 327 4.85 10.79 -9.45
C GLN A 327 5.84 9.89 -8.70
N GLU A 328 5.48 9.45 -7.49
CA GLU A 328 6.29 8.51 -6.71
C GLU A 328 6.24 7.11 -7.32
N GLN A 329 5.07 6.69 -7.80
CA GLN A 329 4.90 5.42 -8.49
C GLN A 329 5.82 5.33 -9.72
N ALA A 330 5.80 6.35 -10.58
CA ALA A 330 6.67 6.42 -11.73
C ALA A 330 8.15 6.39 -11.33
N PHE A 331 8.51 7.04 -10.22
CA PHE A 331 9.88 7.01 -9.70
C PHE A 331 10.28 5.59 -9.26
N PHE A 332 9.43 4.88 -8.51
CA PHE A 332 9.68 3.50 -8.11
C PHE A 332 9.90 2.55 -9.29
N TYR A 333 9.04 2.65 -10.32
CA TYR A 333 9.19 1.86 -11.54
C TYR A 333 10.46 2.21 -12.31
N THR A 334 10.74 3.50 -12.44
CA THR A 334 11.96 3.98 -13.11
C THR A 334 13.22 3.44 -12.44
N ILE A 335 13.30 3.51 -11.11
CA ILE A 335 14.43 2.97 -10.35
C ILE A 335 14.53 1.45 -10.56
N ALA A 336 13.42 0.72 -10.50
CA ALA A 336 13.42 -0.72 -10.70
C ALA A 336 14.01 -1.10 -12.07
N GLU A 337 13.58 -0.41 -13.13
CA GLU A 337 14.08 -0.65 -14.48
C GLU A 337 15.53 -0.19 -14.69
N MET A 338 15.90 0.98 -14.18
CA MET A 338 17.26 1.53 -14.31
C MET A 338 18.33 0.66 -13.65
N TYR A 339 17.97 -0.01 -12.57
CA TYR A 339 18.88 -0.88 -11.81
C TYR A 339 18.74 -2.36 -12.17
N ARG A 340 18.00 -2.67 -13.21
CA ARG A 340 18.02 -4.01 -13.82
C ARG A 340 19.41 -4.29 -14.36
N ASP A 341 19.96 -5.48 -14.14
CA ASP A 341 21.34 -5.83 -14.53
C ASP A 341 21.66 -5.65 -16.03
N THR A 342 20.63 -5.72 -16.88
CA THR A 342 20.73 -5.54 -18.33
C THR A 342 20.67 -4.08 -18.79
N PHE A 343 20.39 -3.12 -17.89
CA PHE A 343 20.22 -1.72 -18.30
C PHE A 343 21.59 -1.02 -18.47
N PRO A 344 21.94 -0.47 -19.66
CA PRO A 344 23.24 0.13 -19.91
C PRO A 344 23.56 1.29 -18.98
N GLU A 345 24.75 1.31 -18.39
CA GLU A 345 25.19 2.33 -17.42
C GLU A 345 25.13 3.76 -17.97
N LYS A 346 25.39 3.95 -19.27
CA LYS A 346 25.30 5.25 -19.96
C LYS A 346 23.88 5.83 -19.97
N LEU A 347 22.86 4.97 -19.95
CA LEU A 347 21.46 5.39 -19.90
C LEU A 347 21.00 5.72 -18.48
N ARG A 348 21.59 5.08 -17.46
CA ARG A 348 21.28 5.35 -16.05
C ARG A 348 21.49 6.83 -15.69
N ASN A 349 22.58 7.42 -16.17
CA ASN A 349 22.95 8.80 -15.82
C ASN A 349 22.21 9.89 -16.62
N GLY A 350 21.61 9.54 -17.78
CA GLY A 350 20.90 10.50 -18.63
C GLY A 350 19.38 10.47 -18.52
N PHE A 351 18.81 9.36 -18.03
CA PHE A 351 17.39 9.08 -18.11
C PHE A 351 16.52 9.93 -17.19
N VAL A 352 17.00 10.28 -16.04
CA VAL A 352 16.20 10.89 -14.96
C VAL A 352 15.78 12.33 -15.22
N PHE A 353 16.39 13.02 -16.16
CA PHE A 353 16.24 14.47 -16.27
C PHE A 353 15.68 15.00 -17.58
N ASN A 354 15.52 14.19 -18.62
CA ASN A 354 15.09 14.64 -19.94
C ASN A 354 13.80 13.95 -20.40
N GLY A 355 12.69 14.63 -20.37
CA GLY A 355 11.47 14.40 -21.18
C GLY A 355 10.84 12.99 -21.18
N LEU A 356 11.66 11.95 -21.23
CA LEU A 356 11.27 10.54 -21.10
C LEU A 356 10.55 10.22 -19.79
N TYR A 357 10.80 10.98 -18.73
CA TYR A 357 10.07 10.87 -17.46
C TYR A 357 8.56 11.11 -17.65
N LYS A 358 8.17 12.07 -18.49
CA LYS A 358 6.75 12.34 -18.74
C LYS A 358 6.08 11.25 -19.58
N GLU A 359 6.82 10.66 -20.53
CA GLU A 359 6.31 9.56 -21.35
C GLU A 359 6.21 8.28 -20.52
N TRP A 360 7.19 8.02 -19.65
CA TRP A 360 7.16 6.94 -18.70
C TRP A 360 6.02 7.09 -17.68
N LEU A 361 5.85 8.28 -17.14
CA LEU A 361 4.76 8.60 -16.24
C LEU A 361 3.41 8.27 -16.89
N ARG A 362 3.26 8.66 -18.15
CA ARG A 362 2.05 8.39 -18.92
C ARG A 362 1.84 6.89 -19.15
N PHE A 363 2.88 6.18 -19.56
CA PHE A 363 2.84 4.72 -19.74
C PHE A 363 2.52 3.98 -18.43
N VAL A 364 3.12 4.36 -17.32
CA VAL A 364 2.85 3.76 -16.00
C VAL A 364 1.43 4.09 -15.56
N CYS A 365 0.96 5.33 -15.77
CA CYS A 365 -0.42 5.70 -15.48
C CYS A 365 -1.40 4.90 -16.32
N ASP A 366 -1.19 4.80 -17.62
CA ASP A 366 -2.07 4.07 -18.53
C ASP A 366 -2.12 2.57 -18.13
N THR A 367 -0.98 1.95 -17.86
CA THR A 367 -0.91 0.54 -17.42
C THR A 367 -1.58 0.30 -16.07
N GLN A 368 -1.42 1.21 -15.12
CA GLN A 368 -2.06 1.08 -13.80
C GLN A 368 -3.55 1.36 -13.85
N LEU A 369 -3.98 2.28 -14.73
CA LEU A 369 -5.38 2.56 -14.95
C LEU A 369 -6.11 1.39 -15.59
N ASP A 370 -5.46 0.70 -16.54
CA ASP A 370 -6.01 -0.52 -17.14
C ASP A 370 -6.17 -1.62 -16.08
N LEU A 371 -5.17 -1.83 -15.22
CA LEU A 371 -5.24 -2.78 -14.12
C LEU A 371 -6.32 -2.42 -13.09
N VAL A 372 -6.50 -1.15 -12.76
CA VAL A 372 -7.57 -0.69 -11.85
C VAL A 372 -8.95 -0.88 -12.51
N ALA A 373 -9.08 -0.59 -13.81
CA ALA A 373 -10.32 -0.78 -14.55
C ALA A 373 -10.72 -2.26 -14.62
N GLU A 374 -9.79 -3.16 -14.90
CA GLU A 374 -10.01 -4.61 -14.86
C GLU A 374 -10.44 -5.07 -13.45
N TYR A 375 -9.78 -4.57 -12.43
CA TYR A 375 -10.05 -4.86 -11.03
C TYR A 375 -11.46 -4.42 -10.60
N ASP A 376 -11.85 -3.18 -10.95
CA ASP A 376 -13.17 -2.65 -10.61
C ASP A 376 -14.29 -3.32 -11.43
N ALA A 377 -14.04 -3.74 -12.69
CA ALA A 377 -14.98 -4.48 -13.49
C ALA A 377 -15.26 -5.88 -12.91
N GLU A 378 -14.25 -6.58 -12.44
CA GLU A 378 -14.43 -7.89 -11.79
C GLU A 378 -15.08 -7.78 -10.40
N ALA A 379 -14.71 -6.78 -9.60
CA ALA A 379 -15.36 -6.52 -8.32
C ALA A 379 -16.85 -6.20 -8.49
N THR A 380 -17.19 -5.38 -9.50
CA THR A 380 -18.58 -5.04 -9.81
C THR A 380 -19.35 -6.24 -10.35
N SER A 381 -18.77 -7.07 -11.22
CA SER A 381 -19.43 -8.27 -11.73
C SER A 381 -19.66 -9.32 -10.63
N SER A 382 -18.75 -9.43 -9.67
CA SER A 382 -18.91 -10.34 -8.51
C SER A 382 -19.98 -9.88 -7.53
N LEU A 383 -20.26 -8.57 -7.45
CA LEU A 383 -21.34 -8.01 -6.64
C LEU A 383 -22.71 -8.11 -7.31
N LEU A 384 -22.75 -8.08 -8.66
CA LEU A 384 -24.00 -8.21 -9.43
C LEU A 384 -24.47 -9.66 -9.61
N MET A 385 -23.61 -10.66 -9.35
CA MET A 385 -23.94 -12.07 -9.40
C MET A 385 -24.43 -12.64 -8.04
N ARG A 386 -24.66 -11.79 -7.05
CA ARG A 386 -25.29 -12.10 -5.76
C ARG A 386 -26.68 -11.49 -5.67
#